data_2b4e5559305fdd5fffcd2313c44ce81b
#
_entry.id   2b4e5559305fdd5fffcd2313c44ce81b
#
_cell.length_a   1.000
_cell.length_b   1.000
_cell.length_c   1.000
_cell.angle_alpha   90.00
_cell.angle_beta   90.00
_cell.angle_gamma   90.00
#
_symmetry.space_group_name_H-M   'P 1'
#
loop_
_entity.id
_entity.type
_entity.pdbx_description
1 polymer ?
#
loop_
_entity_poly.entity_id
_entity_poly.type
_entity_poly.pdbx_seq_one_letter_code
_entity_poly.pdbx_strand_id
1 'polypeptide(L)'
;MSQPNLQCMGIDVAKLSLDIATTDTIEPFTVGNDEDGFAVITDKLKHTKINLILMEATGGLEAAIACKLQSEGYDVVVINPRQARDFARSMGYLAKTDKLDAAMLAQLALVIDRHPDRSRYIRHLPDEARAVLAAMVVRRRQLNHMLVAERNRLYPSHPQSRKSIDNIIDALQNELDRINEQMKQHMTAFIVTGSFKPSGLFPPALQK
;
A
#
# COMPACT_ATOMS: atom_id res chain seq x y z
N MET A 1 -14.83 -14.19 28.83
CA MET A 1 -14.66 -12.90 28.13
C MET A 1 -14.00 -13.23 26.80
N SER A 2 -14.74 -13.18 25.68
CA SER A 2 -14.17 -13.36 24.35
C SER A 2 -13.25 -12.17 24.08
N GLN A 3 -11.98 -12.43 23.76
CA GLN A 3 -11.06 -11.39 23.32
C GLN A 3 -11.67 -10.71 22.09
N PRO A 4 -11.58 -9.39 21.98
CA PRO A 4 -12.03 -8.70 20.78
C PRO A 4 -11.30 -9.32 19.57
N ASN A 5 -12.06 -9.68 18.56
CA ASN A 5 -11.53 -10.31 17.35
C ASN A 5 -10.60 -9.29 16.66
N LEU A 6 -9.30 -9.46 16.86
CA LEU A 6 -8.26 -8.57 16.34
C LEU A 6 -8.06 -8.95 14.87
N GLN A 7 -8.60 -8.13 13.97
CA GLN A 7 -8.44 -8.34 12.54
C GLN A 7 -7.27 -7.54 12.00
N CYS A 8 -6.40 -8.20 11.27
CA CYS A 8 -5.31 -7.59 10.53
C CYS A 8 -5.44 -7.93 9.05
N MET A 9 -4.91 -7.06 8.21
CA MET A 9 -4.96 -7.18 6.75
C MET A 9 -3.55 -7.23 6.19
N GLY A 10 -3.32 -8.15 5.26
CA GLY A 10 -2.14 -8.21 4.41
C GLY A 10 -2.49 -7.79 2.99
N ILE A 11 -1.64 -7.00 2.37
CA ILE A 11 -1.76 -6.60 0.97
C ILE A 11 -0.46 -6.96 0.26
N ASP A 12 -0.54 -7.88 -0.69
CA ASP A 12 0.55 -8.10 -1.66
C ASP A 12 0.35 -7.17 -2.85
N VAL A 13 1.41 -6.43 -3.18
CA VAL A 13 1.35 -5.33 -4.13
C VAL A 13 2.08 -5.70 -5.41
N ALA A 14 1.33 -5.80 -6.51
CA ALA A 14 1.87 -5.93 -7.85
C ALA A 14 1.63 -4.66 -8.67
N LYS A 15 2.22 -4.58 -9.85
CA LYS A 15 2.10 -3.40 -10.73
C LYS A 15 0.65 -3.09 -11.12
N LEU A 16 -0.15 -4.12 -11.40
CA LEU A 16 -1.51 -3.97 -11.92
C LEU A 16 -2.59 -4.43 -10.94
N SER A 17 -2.21 -5.11 -9.86
CA SER A 17 -3.15 -5.71 -8.93
C SER A 17 -2.66 -5.61 -7.49
N LEU A 18 -3.62 -5.67 -6.59
CA LEU A 18 -3.44 -5.83 -5.16
C LEU A 18 -4.15 -7.11 -4.75
N ASP A 19 -3.44 -8.02 -4.11
CA ASP A 19 -4.03 -9.21 -3.49
C ASP A 19 -4.20 -8.95 -2.00
N ILE A 20 -5.42 -9.14 -1.48
CA ILE A 20 -5.80 -8.78 -0.13
C ILE A 20 -6.26 -10.02 0.62
N ALA A 21 -5.77 -10.18 1.83
CA ALA A 21 -6.25 -11.18 2.78
C ALA A 21 -6.38 -10.58 4.18
N THR A 22 -7.28 -11.13 4.99
CA THR A 22 -7.44 -10.77 6.39
C THR A 22 -7.26 -12.00 7.29
N THR A 23 -7.06 -11.78 8.57
CA THR A 23 -6.82 -12.87 9.52
C THR A 23 -8.07 -13.66 9.86
N ASP A 24 -9.27 -13.19 9.54
CA ASP A 24 -10.47 -13.88 10.04
C ASP A 24 -11.71 -13.88 9.11
N THR A 25 -12.22 -12.76 8.63
CA THR A 25 -13.63 -12.73 8.18
C THR A 25 -13.86 -12.37 6.72
N ILE A 26 -12.87 -11.84 6.04
CA ILE A 26 -13.01 -11.45 4.63
C ILE A 26 -12.32 -12.49 3.77
N GLU A 27 -13.08 -13.12 2.87
CA GLU A 27 -12.51 -13.97 1.83
C GLU A 27 -11.45 -13.21 1.04
N PRO A 28 -10.28 -13.83 0.75
CA PRO A 28 -9.24 -13.19 -0.04
C PRO A 28 -9.78 -12.70 -1.39
N PHE A 29 -9.39 -11.50 -1.77
CA PHE A 29 -9.85 -10.90 -3.01
C PHE A 29 -8.73 -10.11 -3.68
N THR A 30 -8.86 -9.91 -4.99
CA THR A 30 -7.92 -9.14 -5.81
C THR A 30 -8.63 -7.93 -6.39
N VAL A 31 -7.95 -6.79 -6.43
CA VAL A 31 -8.42 -5.55 -7.08
C VAL A 31 -7.30 -4.95 -7.94
N GLY A 32 -7.64 -3.97 -8.77
CA GLY A 32 -6.64 -3.18 -9.48
C GLY A 32 -5.75 -2.36 -8.53
N ASN A 33 -4.48 -2.16 -8.90
CA ASN A 33 -3.62 -1.20 -8.21
C ASN A 33 -3.87 0.21 -8.79
N ASP A 34 -5.11 0.67 -8.65
CA ASP A 34 -5.65 1.92 -9.17
C ASP A 34 -6.72 2.51 -8.23
N GLU A 35 -7.27 3.66 -8.61
CA GLU A 35 -8.24 4.35 -7.77
C GLU A 35 -9.54 3.57 -7.53
N ASP A 36 -9.97 2.78 -8.52
CA ASP A 36 -11.18 1.97 -8.41
C ASP A 36 -10.95 0.81 -7.45
N GLY A 37 -9.80 0.14 -7.54
CA GLY A 37 -9.38 -0.88 -6.60
C GLY A 37 -9.23 -0.34 -5.17
N PHE A 38 -8.66 0.85 -5.01
CA PHE A 38 -8.53 1.50 -3.70
C PHE A 38 -9.91 1.83 -3.10
N ALA A 39 -10.87 2.27 -3.93
CA ALA A 39 -12.23 2.53 -3.49
C ALA A 39 -12.91 1.25 -2.97
N VAL A 40 -12.72 0.12 -3.64
CA VAL A 40 -13.24 -1.19 -3.20
C VAL A 40 -12.65 -1.58 -1.85
N ILE A 41 -11.34 -1.43 -1.67
CA ILE A 41 -10.68 -1.74 -0.38
C ILE A 41 -11.27 -0.86 0.73
N THR A 42 -11.29 0.46 0.53
CA THR A 42 -11.74 1.40 1.56
C THR A 42 -13.21 1.22 1.91
N ASP A 43 -14.05 0.86 0.94
CA ASP A 43 -15.46 0.56 1.21
C ASP A 43 -15.64 -0.70 2.09
N LYS A 44 -14.91 -1.77 1.79
CA LYS A 44 -14.90 -2.97 2.63
C LYS A 44 -14.41 -2.67 4.05
N LEU A 45 -13.41 -1.80 4.20
CA LEU A 45 -12.86 -1.41 5.49
C LEU A 45 -13.84 -0.63 6.37
N LYS A 46 -14.81 0.13 5.79
CA LYS A 46 -15.84 0.84 6.56
C LYS A 46 -16.72 -0.09 7.41
N HIS A 47 -16.86 -1.33 6.99
CA HIS A 47 -17.70 -2.33 7.64
C HIS A 47 -16.91 -3.34 8.47
N THR A 48 -15.60 -3.19 8.53
CA THR A 48 -14.71 -4.14 9.20
C THR A 48 -13.70 -3.39 10.07
N LYS A 49 -13.59 -3.79 11.33
CA LYS A 49 -12.59 -3.20 12.22
C LYS A 49 -11.24 -3.85 11.98
N ILE A 50 -10.38 -3.20 11.21
CA ILE A 50 -8.99 -3.61 10.99
C ILE A 50 -8.08 -2.84 11.93
N ASN A 51 -7.25 -3.56 12.69
CA ASN A 51 -6.32 -2.98 13.66
C ASN A 51 -4.99 -2.58 13.02
N LEU A 52 -4.53 -3.36 12.04
CA LEU A 52 -3.26 -3.13 11.36
C LEU A 52 -3.33 -3.63 9.93
N ILE A 53 -2.79 -2.85 9.01
CA ILE A 53 -2.62 -3.22 7.61
C ILE A 53 -1.13 -3.34 7.33
N LEU A 54 -0.70 -4.44 6.73
CA LEU A 54 0.70 -4.69 6.43
C LEU A 54 0.88 -5.00 4.96
N MET A 55 1.90 -4.41 4.38
CA MET A 55 2.32 -4.65 3.00
C MET A 55 3.85 -4.72 2.88
N GLU A 56 4.32 -5.37 1.83
CA GLU A 56 5.74 -5.47 1.51
C GLU A 56 6.16 -4.29 0.62
N ALA A 57 7.36 -3.76 0.86
CA ALA A 57 7.94 -2.73 -0.01
C ALA A 57 8.27 -3.32 -1.38
N THR A 58 7.66 -2.80 -2.44
CA THR A 58 7.76 -3.29 -3.83
C THR A 58 8.34 -2.25 -4.78
N GLY A 59 9.31 -1.46 -4.28
CA GLY A 59 10.01 -0.45 -5.08
C GLY A 59 9.19 0.81 -5.36
N GLY A 60 8.14 1.06 -4.55
CA GLY A 60 7.30 2.25 -4.61
C GLY A 60 5.90 2.02 -5.18
N LEU A 61 5.59 0.81 -5.67
CA LEU A 61 4.24 0.46 -6.12
C LEU A 61 3.21 0.49 -4.98
N GLU A 62 3.66 0.23 -3.75
CA GLU A 62 2.88 0.27 -2.52
C GLU A 62 2.52 1.69 -2.06
N ALA A 63 3.26 2.71 -2.53
CA ALA A 63 3.15 4.06 -1.97
C ALA A 63 1.74 4.66 -2.12
N ALA A 64 1.08 4.46 -3.26
CA ALA A 64 -0.23 5.04 -3.52
C ALA A 64 -1.31 4.49 -2.58
N ILE A 65 -1.39 3.16 -2.43
CA ILE A 65 -2.37 2.55 -1.53
C ILE A 65 -2.02 2.80 -0.06
N ALA A 66 -0.73 2.77 0.31
CA ALA A 66 -0.30 3.09 1.67
C ALA A 66 -0.69 4.53 2.06
N CYS A 67 -0.43 5.52 1.19
CA CYS A 67 -0.83 6.90 1.40
C CYS A 67 -2.35 7.03 1.53
N LYS A 68 -3.11 6.35 0.66
CA LYS A 68 -4.58 6.37 0.70
C LYS A 68 -5.11 5.86 2.05
N LEU A 69 -4.63 4.71 2.51
CA LEU A 69 -5.07 4.11 3.76
C LEU A 69 -4.65 4.94 4.98
N GLN A 70 -3.44 5.48 4.98
CA GLN A 70 -2.98 6.38 6.05
C GLN A 70 -3.74 7.70 6.08
N SER A 71 -4.10 8.27 4.94
CA SER A 71 -4.92 9.48 4.88
C SER A 71 -6.33 9.28 5.46
N GLU A 72 -6.83 8.05 5.46
CA GLU A 72 -8.09 7.65 6.09
C GLU A 72 -7.96 7.24 7.57
N GLY A 73 -6.74 7.29 8.10
CA GLY A 73 -6.48 7.06 9.53
C GLY A 73 -6.18 5.61 9.91
N TYR A 74 -5.95 4.72 8.94
CA TYR A 74 -5.54 3.35 9.24
C TYR A 74 -4.06 3.27 9.62
N ASP A 75 -3.76 2.37 10.55
CA ASP A 75 -2.39 2.01 10.88
C ASP A 75 -1.83 1.11 9.77
N VAL A 76 -0.86 1.62 9.04
CA VAL A 76 -0.23 0.92 7.91
C VAL A 76 1.25 0.70 8.20
N VAL A 77 1.70 -0.53 8.02
CA VAL A 77 3.10 -0.93 8.11
C VAL A 77 3.60 -1.38 6.74
N VAL A 78 4.67 -0.77 6.27
CA VAL A 78 5.39 -1.24 5.08
C VAL A 78 6.70 -1.86 5.54
N ILE A 79 6.86 -3.16 5.31
CA ILE A 79 8.05 -3.90 5.76
C ILE A 79 9.02 -4.19 4.61
N ASN A 80 10.26 -4.47 4.99
CA ASN A 80 11.26 -4.91 4.04
C ASN A 80 10.92 -6.34 3.53
N PRO A 81 11.04 -6.62 2.23
CA PRO A 81 10.83 -7.94 1.63
C PRO A 81 11.60 -9.07 2.32
N ARG A 82 12.78 -8.76 2.86
CA ARG A 82 13.58 -9.74 3.59
C ARG A 82 12.89 -10.20 4.87
N GLN A 83 12.30 -9.26 5.61
CA GLN A 83 11.58 -9.56 6.85
C GLN A 83 10.33 -10.42 6.59
N ALA A 84 9.58 -10.11 5.53
CA ALA A 84 8.44 -10.92 5.10
C ALA A 84 8.85 -12.36 4.78
N ARG A 85 9.92 -12.53 4.01
CA ARG A 85 10.46 -13.85 3.65
C ARG A 85 11.00 -14.63 4.85
N ASP A 86 11.69 -13.97 5.76
CA ASP A 86 12.22 -14.62 6.95
C ASP A 86 11.08 -15.09 7.88
N PHE A 87 10.02 -14.30 8.00
CA PHE A 87 8.81 -14.71 8.70
C PHE A 87 8.14 -15.91 8.01
N ALA A 88 7.93 -15.84 6.69
CA ALA A 88 7.35 -16.95 5.92
C ALA A 88 8.12 -18.26 6.13
N ARG A 89 9.44 -18.21 6.07
CA ARG A 89 10.31 -19.39 6.33
C ARG A 89 10.14 -19.93 7.75
N SER A 90 10.08 -19.04 8.74
CA SER A 90 9.89 -19.46 10.14
C SER A 90 8.54 -20.14 10.39
N MET A 91 7.52 -19.81 9.57
CA MET A 91 6.19 -20.40 9.59
C MET A 91 6.05 -21.63 8.67
N GLY A 92 7.15 -22.07 8.00
CA GLY A 92 7.14 -23.24 7.13
C GLY A 92 6.59 -23.01 5.72
N TYR A 93 6.35 -21.76 5.31
CA TYR A 93 5.94 -21.44 3.95
C TYR A 93 7.14 -21.48 3.00
N LEU A 94 7.19 -22.54 2.17
CA LEU A 94 8.31 -22.80 1.26
C LEU A 94 8.02 -22.38 -0.19
N ALA A 95 6.75 -22.26 -0.57
CA ALA A 95 6.33 -21.91 -1.93
C ALA A 95 5.75 -20.50 -1.98
N LYS A 96 6.19 -19.73 -2.96
CA LYS A 96 5.66 -18.40 -3.23
C LYS A 96 4.45 -18.52 -4.17
N THR A 97 3.24 -18.17 -3.66
CA THR A 97 2.06 -17.91 -4.49
C THR A 97 1.44 -16.59 -4.03
N ASP A 98 0.95 -15.77 -4.94
CA ASP A 98 0.49 -14.41 -4.66
C ASP A 98 -0.61 -14.37 -3.56
N LYS A 99 -1.53 -15.35 -3.57
CA LYS A 99 -2.58 -15.48 -2.54
C LYS A 99 -2.02 -15.88 -1.17
N LEU A 100 -0.97 -16.69 -1.16
CA LEU A 100 -0.30 -17.10 0.07
C LEU A 100 0.46 -15.91 0.68
N ASP A 101 1.05 -15.08 -0.17
CA ASP A 101 1.80 -13.91 0.27
C ASP A 101 0.91 -12.91 1.03
N ALA A 102 -0.27 -12.57 0.53
CA ALA A 102 -1.21 -11.68 1.23
C ALA A 102 -1.70 -12.26 2.57
N ALA A 103 -2.02 -13.56 2.61
CA ALA A 103 -2.42 -14.23 3.84
C ALA A 103 -1.28 -14.30 4.87
N MET A 104 -0.06 -14.56 4.41
CA MET A 104 1.14 -14.55 5.24
C MET A 104 1.41 -13.14 5.80
N LEU A 105 1.24 -12.10 4.98
CA LEU A 105 1.35 -10.71 5.43
C LEU A 105 0.29 -10.38 6.49
N ALA A 106 -0.95 -10.87 6.36
CA ALA A 106 -1.99 -10.70 7.37
C ALA A 106 -1.60 -11.38 8.71
N GLN A 107 -1.01 -12.58 8.65
CA GLN A 107 -0.51 -13.26 9.86
C GLN A 107 0.65 -12.51 10.51
N LEU A 108 1.58 -11.97 9.72
CA LEU A 108 2.67 -11.14 10.24
C LEU A 108 2.13 -9.84 10.85
N ALA A 109 1.11 -9.23 10.23
CA ALA A 109 0.43 -8.07 10.79
C ALA A 109 -0.14 -8.37 12.17
N LEU A 110 -0.76 -9.54 12.36
CA LEU A 110 -1.30 -9.97 13.65
C LEU A 110 -0.19 -10.15 14.70
N VAL A 111 0.96 -10.69 14.32
CA VAL A 111 2.12 -10.81 15.21
C VAL A 111 2.64 -9.43 15.64
N ILE A 112 2.74 -8.50 14.70
CA ILE A 112 3.15 -7.12 14.99
C ILE A 112 2.12 -6.41 15.85
N ASP A 113 0.82 -6.58 15.58
CA ASP A 113 -0.25 -5.92 16.34
C ASP A 113 -0.27 -6.36 17.81
N ARG A 114 0.11 -7.61 18.09
CA ARG A 114 0.22 -8.15 19.46
C ARG A 114 1.57 -7.90 20.13
N HIS A 115 2.53 -7.35 19.39
CA HIS A 115 3.87 -7.11 19.93
C HIS A 115 3.85 -5.99 20.98
N PRO A 116 4.54 -6.12 22.14
CA PRO A 116 4.60 -5.07 23.16
C PRO A 116 5.09 -3.73 22.60
N ASP A 117 6.02 -3.76 21.67
CA ASP A 117 6.57 -2.57 21.00
C ASP A 117 5.87 -2.27 19.65
N ARG A 118 4.57 -2.55 19.52
CA ARG A 118 3.78 -2.31 18.30
C ARG A 118 4.01 -0.93 17.70
N SER A 119 4.10 0.09 18.54
CA SER A 119 4.33 1.48 18.14
C SER A 119 5.63 1.72 17.36
N ARG A 120 6.60 0.82 17.47
CA ARG A 120 7.86 0.92 16.69
C ARG A 120 7.67 0.62 15.21
N TYR A 121 6.63 -0.15 14.86
CA TYR A 121 6.33 -0.53 13.47
C TYR A 121 5.36 0.45 12.83
N ILE A 122 4.49 1.07 13.64
CA ILE A 122 3.46 1.99 13.15
C ILE A 122 4.00 3.41 13.25
N ARG A 123 3.99 4.08 12.13
CA ARG A 123 4.36 5.48 12.06
C ARG A 123 3.12 6.31 11.88
N HIS A 124 2.72 6.96 12.94
CA HIS A 124 1.65 7.97 12.88
C HIS A 124 2.19 9.19 12.15
N LEU A 125 1.58 9.51 11.02
CA LEU A 125 1.85 10.77 10.34
C LEU A 125 1.28 11.91 11.19
N PRO A 126 2.04 13.00 11.41
CA PRO A 126 1.47 14.24 11.92
C PRO A 126 0.28 14.69 11.07
N ASP A 127 -0.70 15.35 11.65
CA ASP A 127 -1.93 15.76 10.95
C ASP A 127 -1.64 16.56 9.68
N GLU A 128 -0.64 17.43 9.71
CA GLU A 128 -0.19 18.21 8.56
C GLU A 128 0.32 17.31 7.42
N ALA A 129 1.17 16.33 7.74
CA ALA A 129 1.70 15.40 6.75
C ALA A 129 0.60 14.50 6.16
N ARG A 130 -0.37 14.11 6.98
CA ARG A 130 -1.55 13.36 6.53
C ARG A 130 -2.40 14.22 5.58
N ALA A 131 -2.58 15.50 5.88
CA ALA A 131 -3.29 16.44 5.01
C ALA A 131 -2.59 16.61 3.65
N VAL A 132 -1.26 16.72 3.65
CA VAL A 132 -0.46 16.78 2.41
C VAL A 132 -0.64 15.50 1.58
N LEU A 133 -0.53 14.32 2.21
CA LEU A 133 -0.76 13.06 1.52
C LEU A 133 -2.18 12.94 0.95
N ALA A 134 -3.18 13.32 1.72
CA ALA A 134 -4.56 13.33 1.27
C ALA A 134 -4.76 14.22 0.04
N ALA A 135 -4.13 15.40 0.00
CA ALA A 135 -4.17 16.29 -1.16
C ALA A 135 -3.49 15.67 -2.40
N MET A 136 -2.35 14.99 -2.22
CA MET A 136 -1.67 14.27 -3.30
C MET A 136 -2.51 13.12 -3.85
N VAL A 137 -3.16 12.35 -2.98
CA VAL A 137 -4.08 11.26 -3.36
C VAL A 137 -5.25 11.80 -4.21
N VAL A 138 -5.88 12.89 -3.77
CA VAL A 138 -6.96 13.55 -4.52
C VAL A 138 -6.45 14.01 -5.89
N ARG A 139 -5.28 14.64 -5.94
CA ARG A 139 -4.71 15.12 -7.21
C ARG A 139 -4.37 13.99 -8.17
N ARG A 140 -3.79 12.90 -7.67
CA ARG A 140 -3.50 11.69 -8.44
C ARG A 140 -4.77 11.12 -9.08
N ARG A 141 -5.87 11.02 -8.30
CA ARG A 141 -7.16 10.57 -8.80
C ARG A 141 -7.69 11.45 -9.93
N GLN A 142 -7.60 12.78 -9.78
CA GLN A 142 -8.03 13.71 -10.83
C GLN A 142 -7.25 13.49 -12.13
N LEU A 143 -5.92 13.35 -12.04
CA LEU A 143 -5.06 13.12 -13.19
C LEU A 143 -5.37 11.78 -13.88
N ASN A 144 -5.60 10.71 -13.11
CA ASN A 144 -6.01 9.42 -13.66
C ASN A 144 -7.34 9.50 -14.41
N HIS A 145 -8.35 10.19 -13.86
CA HIS A 145 -9.63 10.38 -14.56
C HIS A 145 -9.45 11.14 -15.88
N MET A 146 -8.61 12.17 -15.90
CA MET A 146 -8.32 12.91 -17.12
C MET A 146 -7.59 12.03 -18.14
N LEU A 147 -6.60 11.23 -17.71
CA LEU A 147 -5.85 10.33 -18.56
C LEU A 147 -6.75 9.26 -19.19
N VAL A 148 -7.63 8.64 -18.42
CA VAL A 148 -8.63 7.67 -18.94
C VAL A 148 -9.55 8.34 -19.96
N ALA A 149 -10.02 9.54 -19.67
CA ALA A 149 -10.89 10.28 -20.60
C ALA A 149 -10.19 10.58 -21.94
N GLU A 150 -8.92 11.01 -21.92
CA GLU A 150 -8.15 11.27 -23.15
C GLU A 150 -7.85 9.97 -23.92
N ARG A 151 -7.48 8.89 -23.24
CA ARG A 151 -7.28 7.59 -23.88
C ARG A 151 -8.55 7.08 -24.58
N ASN A 152 -9.71 7.26 -23.96
CA ASN A 152 -10.98 6.88 -24.55
C ASN A 152 -11.36 7.73 -25.78
N ARG A 153 -10.87 8.98 -25.86
CA ARG A 153 -11.05 9.88 -27.02
C ARG A 153 -10.16 9.53 -28.19
N LEU A 154 -9.00 8.93 -27.94
CA LEU A 154 -7.98 8.70 -28.97
C LEU A 154 -8.51 7.85 -30.14
N TYR A 155 -9.15 6.72 -29.84
CA TYR A 155 -9.61 5.77 -30.87
C TYR A 155 -10.71 6.36 -31.77
N PRO A 156 -11.81 6.96 -31.26
CA PRO A 156 -12.90 7.48 -32.07
C PRO A 156 -12.57 8.82 -32.77
N SER A 157 -11.43 9.46 -32.43
CA SER A 157 -11.10 10.79 -32.94
C SER A 157 -10.56 10.77 -34.38
N HIS A 158 -10.84 11.86 -35.09
CA HIS A 158 -10.28 12.09 -36.42
C HIS A 158 -8.75 12.05 -36.41
N PRO A 159 -8.07 11.46 -37.42
CA PRO A 159 -6.61 11.32 -37.43
C PRO A 159 -5.83 12.62 -37.18
N GLN A 160 -6.31 13.76 -37.68
CA GLN A 160 -5.68 15.06 -37.44
C GLN A 160 -5.69 15.51 -35.98
N SER A 161 -6.66 15.05 -35.17
CA SER A 161 -6.77 15.41 -33.75
C SER A 161 -5.95 14.49 -32.85
N ARG A 162 -5.56 13.31 -33.33
CA ARG A 162 -4.89 12.28 -32.51
C ARG A 162 -3.57 12.76 -31.91
N LYS A 163 -2.76 13.47 -32.70
CA LYS A 163 -1.49 14.00 -32.21
C LYS A 163 -1.66 14.97 -31.04
N SER A 164 -2.73 15.76 -31.05
CA SER A 164 -3.04 16.66 -29.92
C SER A 164 -3.46 15.87 -28.69
N ILE A 165 -4.26 14.81 -28.86
CA ILE A 165 -4.69 13.93 -27.77
C ILE A 165 -3.50 13.19 -27.17
N ASP A 166 -2.60 12.63 -28.01
CA ASP A 166 -1.37 11.97 -27.57
C ASP A 166 -0.49 12.90 -26.73
N ASN A 167 -0.30 14.14 -27.16
CA ASN A 167 0.46 15.13 -26.40
C ASN A 167 -0.14 15.38 -25.00
N ILE A 168 -1.46 15.40 -24.87
CA ILE A 168 -2.13 15.55 -23.57
C ILE A 168 -1.98 14.28 -22.73
N ILE A 169 -2.08 13.10 -23.34
CA ILE A 169 -1.84 11.82 -22.67
C ILE A 169 -0.43 11.79 -22.07
N ASP A 170 0.59 12.15 -22.87
CA ASP A 170 1.99 12.20 -22.43
C ASP A 170 2.18 13.20 -21.27
N ALA A 171 1.59 14.39 -21.38
CA ALA A 171 1.65 15.40 -20.32
C ALA A 171 1.00 14.91 -19.01
N LEU A 172 -0.15 14.26 -19.10
CA LEU A 172 -0.85 13.70 -17.94
C LEU A 172 -0.07 12.54 -17.31
N GLN A 173 0.54 11.68 -18.14
CA GLN A 173 1.37 10.58 -17.67
C GLN A 173 2.61 11.10 -16.91
N ASN A 174 3.33 12.08 -17.49
CA ASN A 174 4.48 12.72 -16.85
C ASN A 174 4.10 13.35 -15.49
N GLU A 175 2.94 14.01 -15.42
CA GLU A 175 2.48 14.61 -14.17
C GLU A 175 2.07 13.55 -13.12
N LEU A 176 1.49 12.44 -13.56
CA LEU A 176 1.21 11.29 -12.68
C LEU A 176 2.49 10.69 -12.10
N ASP A 177 3.52 10.53 -12.95
CA ASP A 177 4.80 10.00 -12.50
C ASP A 177 5.47 10.94 -11.50
N ARG A 178 5.35 12.27 -11.71
CA ARG A 178 5.83 13.28 -10.76
C ARG A 178 5.11 13.20 -9.41
N ILE A 179 3.79 13.09 -9.41
CA ILE A 179 3.01 12.96 -8.17
C ILE A 179 3.35 11.66 -7.45
N ASN A 180 3.48 10.55 -8.17
CA ASN A 180 3.87 9.27 -7.58
C ASN A 180 5.24 9.33 -6.92
N GLU A 181 6.22 10.00 -7.56
CA GLU A 181 7.55 10.18 -6.96
C GLU A 181 7.52 11.09 -5.74
N GLN A 182 6.71 12.16 -5.76
CA GLN A 182 6.52 13.02 -4.58
C GLN A 182 5.90 12.26 -3.41
N MET A 183 4.87 11.43 -3.66
CA MET A 183 4.27 10.57 -2.64
C MET A 183 5.29 9.61 -2.06
N LYS A 184 6.10 8.97 -2.91
CA LYS A 184 7.17 8.07 -2.47
C LYS A 184 8.22 8.80 -1.62
N GLN A 185 8.67 9.98 -2.05
CA GLN A 185 9.62 10.80 -1.28
C GLN A 185 9.04 11.23 0.06
N HIS A 186 7.77 11.63 0.09
CA HIS A 186 7.09 11.99 1.32
C HIS A 186 7.03 10.82 2.29
N MET A 187 6.68 9.62 1.81
CA MET A 187 6.70 8.39 2.60
C MET A 187 8.11 8.04 3.07
N THR A 188 9.13 8.14 2.19
CA THR A 188 10.53 7.84 2.52
C THR A 188 11.09 8.83 3.53
N ALA A 189 10.79 10.11 3.42
CA ALA A 189 11.21 11.13 4.40
C ALA A 189 10.69 10.77 5.80
N PHE A 190 9.43 10.32 5.92
CA PHE A 190 8.90 9.79 7.18
C PHE A 190 9.61 8.52 7.63
N ILE A 191 10.07 7.70 6.71
CA ILE A 191 10.83 6.49 7.01
C ILE A 191 12.23 6.82 7.55
N VAL A 192 12.87 7.86 7.07
CA VAL A 192 14.26 8.21 7.38
C VAL A 192 14.38 9.20 8.56
N THR A 193 13.51 10.21 8.64
CA THR A 193 13.59 11.27 9.68
C THR A 193 13.06 10.85 11.04
N GLY A 194 12.21 9.84 11.10
CA GLY A 194 11.83 9.21 12.35
C GLY A 194 12.85 8.17 12.74
N SER A 195 13.99 8.55 13.33
CA SER A 195 15.01 7.70 13.98
C SER A 195 14.74 6.18 13.97
N PHE A 196 14.75 5.57 12.79
CA PHE A 196 14.76 4.13 12.69
C PHE A 196 16.21 3.65 12.75
N LYS A 197 16.70 3.39 13.96
CA LYS A 197 17.65 2.31 14.13
C LYS A 197 16.85 1.02 13.88
N PRO A 198 17.20 0.20 12.89
CA PRO A 198 16.62 -1.12 12.75
C PRO A 198 17.14 -1.99 13.90
N SER A 199 16.52 -1.84 15.05
CA SER A 199 16.67 -2.85 16.10
C SER A 199 15.78 -4.00 15.67
N GLY A 200 16.44 -5.04 15.13
CA GLY A 200 15.79 -6.18 14.53
C GLY A 200 14.74 -6.83 15.40
N LEU A 201 13.73 -7.40 14.75
CA LEU A 201 12.83 -8.40 15.33
C LEU A 201 13.62 -9.63 15.82
N PHE A 202 14.88 -9.73 15.42
CA PHE A 202 15.83 -10.74 15.84
C PHE A 202 17.08 -10.06 16.39
N PRO A 203 17.61 -10.51 17.51
CA PRO A 203 18.91 -10.04 18.00
C PRO A 203 19.97 -10.25 16.89
N PRO A 204 20.98 -9.39 16.81
CA PRO A 204 22.05 -9.58 15.85
C PRO A 204 22.65 -10.96 16.10
N ALA A 205 22.69 -11.78 15.04
CA ALA A 205 23.42 -13.05 15.09
C ALA A 205 24.84 -12.74 15.58
N LEU A 206 25.21 -13.39 16.69
CA LEU A 206 26.53 -13.35 17.27
C LEU A 206 27.58 -13.49 16.16
N GLN A 207 28.28 -12.41 15.90
CA GLN A 207 29.52 -12.47 15.13
C GLN A 207 30.54 -13.25 15.98
N LYS A 208 30.85 -14.44 15.54
CA LYS A 208 32.11 -15.13 15.81
C LYS A 208 32.83 -15.35 14.51
#